data_9866eb5843b8ecf98bcc9364d10b230d
#
_entry.id   9866eb5843b8ecf98bcc9364d10b230d
#
_cell.length_a   1.000
_cell.length_b   1.000
_cell.length_c   1.000
_cell.angle_alpha   90.00
_cell.angle_beta   90.00
_cell.angle_gamma   90.00
#
_symmetry.space_group_name_H-M   'P 1'
#
loop_
_entity.id
_entity.type
_entity.pdbx_description
1 polymer ?
#
loop_
_entity_poly.entity_id
_entity_poly.type
_entity_poly.pdbx_seq_one_letter_code
_entity_poly.pdbx_strand_id
1 'polypeptide(L)'
;MDYSDLVIEIDKKRDKLLEDYSVGMLKDFYLTDYEKSPQEGFARASLAWSTYNDKLDVELAQRLYDYVSNKWFMFASPVLSNAPNGQNKKNKGMPISCFLTYVPDTLEGLIDHSSELRWLSIMGGGVGGHWSDVRSVSDIAPGPIPFLHTVDALSLIHI
;
A
#
# COMPACT_ATOMS: atom_id res chain seq x y z
N MET A 1 -23.48 -4.20 0.17
CA MET A 1 -23.16 -5.57 0.57
C MET A 1 -23.88 -5.82 1.87
N ASP A 2 -24.72 -6.82 1.94
CA ASP A 2 -25.27 -7.23 3.23
C ASP A 2 -24.18 -8.05 3.90
N TYR A 3 -23.64 -7.54 5.03
CA TYR A 3 -22.56 -8.21 5.77
C TYR A 3 -23.03 -9.44 6.54
N SER A 4 -24.35 -9.79 6.45
CA SER A 4 -24.89 -11.01 7.03
C SER A 4 -24.40 -12.29 6.35
N ASP A 5 -23.95 -12.19 5.09
CA ASP A 5 -23.43 -13.32 4.30
C ASP A 5 -21.90 -13.46 4.34
N LEU A 6 -21.22 -12.71 5.21
CA LEU A 6 -19.78 -12.83 5.35
C LEU A 6 -19.41 -14.14 6.05
N VAL A 7 -18.41 -14.79 5.49
CA VAL A 7 -17.87 -16.07 5.95
C VAL A 7 -17.11 -15.92 7.29
N ILE A 8 -16.84 -14.68 7.74
CA ILE A 8 -16.20 -14.36 9.02
C ILE A 8 -17.16 -13.60 9.94
N GLU A 9 -16.99 -13.80 11.24
CA GLU A 9 -17.78 -13.13 12.27
C GLU A 9 -17.22 -11.72 12.54
N ILE A 10 -18.11 -10.70 12.48
CA ILE A 10 -17.78 -9.29 12.73
C ILE A 10 -18.41 -8.83 14.04
N ASP A 11 -17.61 -8.34 14.97
CA ASP A 11 -18.08 -7.74 16.22
C ASP A 11 -18.03 -6.19 16.14
N LYS A 12 -19.14 -5.56 15.73
CA LYS A 12 -19.25 -4.10 15.66
C LYS A 12 -19.11 -3.39 17.01
N LYS A 13 -19.24 -4.13 18.14
CA LYS A 13 -19.04 -3.55 19.47
C LYS A 13 -17.59 -3.13 19.70
N ARG A 14 -16.65 -3.71 18.94
CA ARG A 14 -15.23 -3.37 19.01
C ARG A 14 -14.93 -1.96 18.47
N ASP A 15 -15.87 -1.28 17.80
CA ASP A 15 -15.74 0.15 17.45
C ASP A 15 -15.50 1.01 18.71
N LYS A 16 -16.04 0.60 19.87
CA LYS A 16 -15.81 1.28 21.15
C LYS A 16 -14.37 1.21 21.65
N LEU A 17 -13.53 0.36 21.09
CA LEU A 17 -12.10 0.30 21.38
C LEU A 17 -11.31 1.39 20.66
N LEU A 18 -11.91 2.03 19.66
CA LEU A 18 -11.32 3.11 18.89
C LEU A 18 -11.70 4.47 19.48
N GLU A 19 -10.78 5.41 19.45
CA GLU A 19 -11.05 6.78 19.80
C GLU A 19 -11.83 7.49 18.67
N ASP A 20 -12.63 8.50 19.01
CA ASP A 20 -13.46 9.24 18.05
C ASP A 20 -12.64 9.81 16.88
N TYR A 21 -11.44 10.30 17.17
CA TYR A 21 -10.51 10.76 16.12
C TYR A 21 -10.13 9.64 15.15
N SER A 22 -9.80 8.46 15.67
CA SER A 22 -9.45 7.28 14.83
C SER A 22 -10.63 6.83 13.98
N VAL A 23 -11.83 6.83 14.53
CA VAL A 23 -13.06 6.51 13.80
C VAL A 23 -13.31 7.51 12.69
N GLY A 24 -13.12 8.82 12.95
CA GLY A 24 -13.21 9.87 11.93
C GLY A 24 -12.22 9.65 10.79
N MET A 25 -10.93 9.49 11.12
CA MET A 25 -9.88 9.22 10.14
C MET A 25 -10.15 7.98 9.27
N LEU A 26 -10.62 6.89 9.89
CA LEU A 26 -10.95 5.67 9.15
C LEU A 26 -12.11 5.93 8.17
N LYS A 27 -13.14 6.64 8.59
CA LYS A 27 -14.29 6.98 7.73
C LYS A 27 -13.91 7.88 6.56
N ASP A 28 -13.07 8.88 6.81
CA ASP A 28 -12.75 9.90 5.81
C ASP A 28 -11.77 9.39 4.74
N PHE A 29 -10.87 8.44 5.09
CA PHE A 29 -9.76 8.07 4.20
C PHE A 29 -9.67 6.59 3.86
N TYR A 30 -10.29 5.69 4.63
CA TYR A 30 -10.05 4.25 4.48
C TYR A 30 -11.29 3.42 4.19
N LEU A 31 -12.47 3.85 4.64
CA LEU A 31 -13.70 3.14 4.39
C LEU A 31 -14.23 3.43 2.98
N THR A 32 -15.01 2.49 2.46
CA THR A 32 -15.77 2.70 1.22
C THR A 32 -17.14 3.32 1.54
N ASP A 33 -17.81 3.89 0.53
CA ASP A 33 -19.13 4.53 0.70
C ASP A 33 -20.20 3.61 1.31
N TYR A 34 -19.98 2.29 1.23
CA TYR A 34 -20.91 1.28 1.73
C TYR A 34 -20.61 0.84 3.17
N GLU A 35 -19.43 1.14 3.68
CA GLU A 35 -18.98 0.76 5.02
C GLU A 35 -19.37 1.83 6.03
N LYS A 36 -20.06 1.41 7.09
CA LYS A 36 -20.56 2.31 8.13
C LYS A 36 -19.77 2.24 9.43
N SER A 37 -18.94 1.21 9.57
CA SER A 37 -18.16 0.90 10.77
C SER A 37 -16.74 0.55 10.39
N PRO A 38 -15.72 0.98 11.15
CA PRO A 38 -14.34 0.53 11.02
C PRO A 38 -14.19 -0.99 10.95
N GLN A 39 -15.03 -1.73 11.68
CA GLN A 39 -15.00 -3.19 11.67
C GLN A 39 -15.30 -3.78 10.28
N GLU A 40 -16.13 -3.13 9.50
CA GLU A 40 -16.45 -3.55 8.13
C GLU A 40 -15.24 -3.36 7.20
N GLY A 41 -14.50 -2.27 7.36
CA GLY A 41 -13.26 -2.03 6.64
C GLY A 41 -12.15 -3.03 7.02
N PHE A 42 -12.02 -3.34 8.30
CA PHE A 42 -11.09 -4.37 8.78
C PHE A 42 -11.44 -5.75 8.23
N ALA A 43 -12.73 -6.11 8.22
CA ALA A 43 -13.21 -7.37 7.65
C ALA A 43 -12.92 -7.45 6.15
N ARG A 44 -13.20 -6.38 5.38
CA ARG A 44 -12.87 -6.31 3.96
C ARG A 44 -11.39 -6.56 3.69
N ALA A 45 -10.50 -5.87 4.40
CA ALA A 45 -9.07 -6.05 4.23
C ALA A 45 -8.63 -7.47 4.62
N SER A 46 -9.14 -8.02 5.72
CA SER A 46 -8.83 -9.37 6.16
C SER A 46 -9.23 -10.43 5.14
N LEU A 47 -10.43 -10.32 4.55
CA LEU A 47 -10.91 -11.21 3.50
C LEU A 47 -10.09 -11.09 2.22
N ALA A 48 -9.83 -9.85 1.77
CA ALA A 48 -9.10 -9.60 0.55
C ALA A 48 -7.68 -10.20 0.58
N TRP A 49 -6.96 -10.01 1.68
CA TRP A 49 -5.57 -10.44 1.80
C TRP A 49 -5.38 -11.86 2.33
N SER A 50 -6.49 -12.55 2.65
CA SER A 50 -6.52 -13.98 2.93
C SER A 50 -6.97 -14.80 1.71
N THR A 51 -7.13 -14.16 0.55
CA THR A 51 -7.52 -14.83 -0.70
C THR A 51 -6.30 -14.97 -1.61
N TYR A 52 -5.97 -16.20 -1.97
CA TYR A 52 -4.87 -16.54 -2.87
C TYR A 52 -5.34 -17.47 -3.98
N ASN A 53 -5.09 -17.12 -5.25
CA ASN A 53 -5.56 -17.87 -6.41
C ASN A 53 -7.06 -18.20 -6.36
N ASP A 54 -7.89 -17.18 -6.06
CA ASP A 54 -9.35 -17.26 -5.90
C ASP A 54 -9.83 -18.22 -4.80
N LYS A 55 -8.94 -18.64 -3.92
CA LYS A 55 -9.27 -19.44 -2.74
C LYS A 55 -9.12 -18.60 -1.48
N LEU A 56 -10.21 -18.46 -0.74
CA LEU A 56 -10.23 -17.79 0.55
C LEU A 56 -9.80 -18.75 1.66
N ASP A 57 -8.79 -18.34 2.43
CA ASP A 57 -8.47 -18.96 3.72
C ASP A 57 -9.29 -18.27 4.82
N VAL A 58 -10.41 -18.91 5.18
CA VAL A 58 -11.38 -18.37 6.16
C VAL A 58 -10.76 -18.26 7.57
N GLU A 59 -9.94 -19.22 7.96
CA GLU A 59 -9.29 -19.21 9.27
C GLU A 59 -8.30 -18.06 9.38
N LEU A 60 -7.48 -17.83 8.35
CA LEU A 60 -6.57 -16.70 8.30
C LEU A 60 -7.34 -15.38 8.30
N ALA A 61 -8.42 -15.27 7.51
CA ALA A 61 -9.25 -14.07 7.44
C ALA A 61 -9.85 -13.72 8.80
N GLN A 62 -10.43 -14.69 9.50
CA GLN A 62 -10.99 -14.49 10.84
C GLN A 62 -9.90 -14.07 11.84
N ARG A 63 -8.75 -14.73 11.82
CA ARG A 63 -7.64 -14.42 12.71
C ARG A 63 -7.08 -13.01 12.47
N LEU A 64 -6.90 -12.60 11.22
CA LEU A 64 -6.46 -11.23 10.88
C LEU A 64 -7.48 -10.20 11.36
N TYR A 65 -8.78 -10.45 11.11
CA TYR A 65 -9.85 -9.59 11.60
C TYR A 65 -9.83 -9.47 13.12
N ASP A 66 -9.76 -10.59 13.84
CA ASP A 66 -9.73 -10.57 15.30
C ASP A 66 -8.55 -9.79 15.86
N TYR A 67 -7.38 -9.93 15.27
CA TYR A 67 -6.19 -9.22 15.71
C TYR A 67 -6.27 -7.71 15.45
N VAL A 68 -6.66 -7.29 14.26
CA VAL A 68 -6.76 -5.85 13.95
C VAL A 68 -7.91 -5.20 14.71
N SER A 69 -9.05 -5.87 14.85
CA SER A 69 -10.22 -5.34 15.55
C SER A 69 -10.02 -5.22 17.07
N ASN A 70 -9.11 -6.00 17.65
CA ASN A 70 -8.67 -5.90 19.04
C ASN A 70 -7.45 -4.97 19.23
N LYS A 71 -6.99 -4.28 18.17
CA LYS A 71 -5.85 -3.34 18.20
C LYS A 71 -4.51 -4.02 18.52
N TRP A 72 -4.36 -5.31 18.22
CA TRP A 72 -3.08 -6.00 18.40
C TRP A 72 -2.09 -5.67 17.29
N PHE A 73 -2.59 -5.31 16.10
CA PHE A 73 -1.83 -4.69 15.02
C PHE A 73 -2.72 -3.75 14.22
N MET A 74 -2.15 -3.02 13.26
CA MET A 74 -2.87 -2.21 12.30
C MET A 74 -2.39 -2.54 10.89
N PHE A 75 -3.30 -2.65 9.94
CA PHE A 75 -2.95 -2.72 8.52
C PHE A 75 -2.24 -1.43 8.09
N ALA A 76 -1.23 -1.55 7.25
CA ALA A 76 -0.65 -0.39 6.58
C ALA A 76 -1.73 0.33 5.76
N SER A 77 -1.61 1.65 5.61
CA SER A 77 -2.61 2.46 4.91
C SER A 77 -3.01 1.91 3.55
N PRO A 78 -2.09 1.55 2.63
CA PRO A 78 -2.48 1.00 1.34
C PRO A 78 -3.10 -0.40 1.43
N VAL A 79 -2.72 -1.19 2.41
CA VAL A 79 -3.31 -2.53 2.65
C VAL A 79 -4.79 -2.38 3.03
N LEU A 80 -5.13 -1.41 3.89
CA LEU A 80 -6.50 -1.18 4.32
C LEU A 80 -7.32 -0.45 3.23
N SER A 81 -6.81 0.66 2.69
CA SER A 81 -7.55 1.51 1.76
C SER A 81 -7.76 0.86 0.39
N ASN A 82 -6.79 0.09 -0.10
CA ASN A 82 -6.81 -0.50 -1.44
C ASN A 82 -7.31 -1.95 -1.46
N ALA A 83 -7.70 -2.51 -0.30
CA ALA A 83 -8.31 -3.83 -0.27
C ALA A 83 -9.58 -3.86 -1.14
N PRO A 84 -9.69 -4.79 -2.11
CA PRO A 84 -10.86 -4.88 -2.98
C PRO A 84 -12.09 -5.25 -2.16
N ASN A 85 -13.23 -4.68 -2.53
CA ASN A 85 -14.52 -5.19 -2.09
C ASN A 85 -15.15 -5.99 -3.23
N GLY A 86 -15.99 -6.96 -2.91
CA GLY A 86 -16.63 -7.85 -3.89
C GLY A 86 -17.49 -7.14 -4.94
N GLN A 87 -17.87 -5.87 -4.72
CA GLN A 87 -18.66 -5.05 -5.64
C GLN A 87 -17.78 -4.14 -6.51
N ASN A 88 -16.60 -3.73 -6.01
CA ASN A 88 -15.64 -2.90 -6.74
C ASN A 88 -14.41 -3.74 -7.07
N LYS A 89 -14.44 -4.47 -8.16
CA LYS A 89 -13.31 -5.25 -8.68
C LYS A 89 -12.13 -4.39 -9.18
N LYS A 90 -12.29 -3.07 -9.21
CA LYS A 90 -11.18 -2.16 -9.52
C LYS A 90 -10.40 -1.91 -8.24
N ASN A 91 -9.23 -2.52 -8.13
CA ASN A 91 -8.22 -2.11 -7.15
C ASN A 91 -7.97 -0.61 -7.34
N LYS A 92 -8.22 0.18 -6.30
CA LYS A 92 -7.96 1.63 -6.32
C LYS A 92 -6.45 1.94 -6.30
N GLY A 93 -5.61 0.94 -6.09
CA GLY A 93 -4.17 1.07 -6.01
C GLY A 93 -3.49 -0.23 -5.58
N MET A 94 -2.19 -0.16 -5.37
CA MET A 94 -1.40 -1.29 -4.87
C MET A 94 -1.52 -1.40 -3.35
N PRO A 95 -1.44 -2.61 -2.76
CA PRO A 95 -1.40 -2.80 -1.31
C PRO A 95 -0.05 -2.38 -0.69
N ILE A 96 0.89 -1.98 -1.51
CA ILE A 96 2.25 -1.57 -1.17
C ILE A 96 2.47 -0.17 -1.73
N SER A 97 3.07 0.73 -0.95
CA SER A 97 3.39 2.10 -1.37
C SER A 97 4.88 2.44 -1.27
N CYS A 98 5.73 1.51 -0.83
CA CYS A 98 7.15 1.73 -0.65
C CYS A 98 7.95 0.71 -1.46
N PHE A 99 8.84 1.20 -2.30
CA PHE A 99 9.65 0.41 -3.22
C PHE A 99 11.12 0.78 -3.06
N LEU A 100 11.99 -0.20 -3.21
CA LEU A 100 13.43 0.00 -3.23
C LEU A 100 13.96 -0.49 -4.57
N THR A 101 14.79 0.33 -5.20
CA THR A 101 15.45 0.02 -6.46
C THR A 101 16.96 0.08 -6.28
N TYR A 102 17.68 -0.74 -7.04
CA TYR A 102 19.13 -0.74 -7.11
C TYR A 102 19.57 -0.10 -8.43
N VAL A 103 20.59 0.75 -8.38
CA VAL A 103 21.11 1.44 -9.55
C VAL A 103 22.49 0.86 -9.90
N PRO A 104 22.59 -0.03 -10.89
CA PRO A 104 23.87 -0.52 -11.35
C PRO A 104 24.64 0.58 -12.10
N ASP A 105 25.99 0.52 -12.05
CA ASP A 105 26.88 1.47 -12.73
C ASP A 105 27.00 1.17 -14.24
N THR A 106 25.87 1.16 -14.93
CA THR A 106 25.76 0.96 -16.38
C THR A 106 24.79 1.98 -16.97
N LEU A 107 24.90 2.27 -18.27
CA LEU A 107 23.96 3.19 -18.93
C LEU A 107 22.54 2.64 -18.90
N GLU A 108 22.37 1.37 -19.16
CA GLU A 108 21.08 0.68 -19.11
C GLU A 108 20.47 0.77 -17.72
N GLY A 109 21.26 0.50 -16.65
CA GLY A 109 20.80 0.56 -15.28
C GLY A 109 20.33 1.94 -14.84
N LEU A 110 21.02 3.00 -15.28
CA LEU A 110 20.61 4.37 -15.02
C LEU A 110 19.30 4.73 -15.73
N ILE A 111 19.10 4.25 -16.96
CA ILE A 111 17.87 4.46 -17.74
C ILE A 111 16.72 3.66 -17.13
N ASP A 112 16.94 2.39 -16.82
CA ASP A 112 15.95 1.50 -16.24
C ASP A 112 15.46 2.03 -14.88
N HIS A 113 16.39 2.46 -14.01
CA HIS A 113 16.03 3.10 -12.75
C HIS A 113 15.14 4.34 -12.95
N SER A 114 15.48 5.20 -13.92
CA SER A 114 14.66 6.38 -14.23
C SER A 114 13.26 6.00 -14.71
N SER A 115 13.13 4.93 -15.47
CA SER A 115 11.85 4.42 -15.94
C SER A 115 11.02 3.81 -14.80
N GLU A 116 11.63 2.96 -13.98
CA GLU A 116 11.00 2.35 -12.80
C GLU A 116 10.51 3.41 -11.82
N LEU A 117 11.35 4.42 -11.52
CA LEU A 117 10.99 5.52 -10.65
C LEU A 117 9.73 6.23 -11.13
N ARG A 118 9.63 6.53 -12.43
CA ARG A 118 8.46 7.19 -13.01
C ARG A 118 7.20 6.35 -12.89
N TRP A 119 7.28 5.07 -13.26
CA TRP A 119 6.13 4.17 -13.17
C TRP A 119 5.62 4.02 -11.75
N LEU A 120 6.51 3.76 -10.80
CA LEU A 120 6.14 3.59 -9.40
C LEU A 120 5.59 4.88 -8.78
N SER A 121 6.18 6.04 -9.11
CA SER A 121 5.69 7.34 -8.64
C SER A 121 4.30 7.67 -9.18
N ILE A 122 4.05 7.47 -10.48
CA ILE A 122 2.72 7.69 -11.09
C ILE A 122 1.66 6.79 -10.46
N MET A 123 2.03 5.57 -10.05
CA MET A 123 1.12 4.64 -9.36
C MET A 123 0.95 4.96 -7.87
N GLY A 124 1.53 6.05 -7.37
CA GLY A 124 1.41 6.49 -5.97
C GLY A 124 2.39 5.83 -5.01
N GLY A 125 3.48 5.27 -5.52
CA GLY A 125 4.53 4.65 -4.71
C GLY A 125 5.65 5.61 -4.34
N GLY A 126 6.15 5.53 -3.10
CA GLY A 126 7.43 6.11 -2.70
C GLY A 126 8.59 5.20 -3.13
N VAL A 127 9.62 5.76 -3.74
CA VAL A 127 10.74 4.98 -4.27
C VAL A 127 12.06 5.44 -3.65
N GLY A 128 12.78 4.50 -3.03
CA GLY A 128 14.15 4.70 -2.56
C GLY A 128 15.16 4.05 -3.51
N GLY A 129 16.17 4.79 -3.97
CA GLY A 129 17.22 4.30 -4.85
C GLY A 129 18.53 4.02 -4.10
N HIS A 130 19.16 2.87 -4.34
CA HIS A 130 20.49 2.53 -3.84
C HIS A 130 21.53 2.89 -4.89
N TRP A 131 22.38 3.90 -4.61
CA TRP A 131 23.31 4.51 -5.55
C TRP A 131 24.79 4.23 -5.23
N SER A 132 25.07 3.42 -4.22
CA SER A 132 26.44 3.24 -3.71
C SER A 132 27.43 2.68 -4.73
N ASP A 133 26.96 1.95 -5.72
CA ASP A 133 27.79 1.30 -6.73
C ASP A 133 28.05 2.18 -7.97
N VAL A 134 27.34 3.33 -8.07
CA VAL A 134 27.57 4.27 -9.16
C VAL A 134 28.93 4.95 -8.96
N ARG A 135 29.76 4.89 -10.00
CA ARG A 135 31.13 5.44 -9.98
C ARG A 135 31.17 6.91 -9.60
N SER A 136 32.23 7.30 -8.91
CA SER A 136 32.49 8.69 -8.55
C SER A 136 32.87 9.54 -9.76
N VAL A 137 32.94 10.85 -9.55
CA VAL A 137 33.39 11.82 -10.57
C VAL A 137 34.80 11.48 -11.06
N SER A 138 34.99 11.49 -12.38
CA SER A 138 36.27 11.33 -13.07
C SER A 138 36.27 12.12 -14.39
N ASP A 139 37.36 12.09 -15.15
CA ASP A 139 37.46 12.76 -16.44
C ASP A 139 36.42 12.27 -17.48
N ILE A 140 35.86 11.07 -17.27
CA ILE A 140 34.91 10.43 -18.18
C ILE A 140 33.53 10.17 -17.55
N ALA A 141 33.35 10.48 -16.26
CA ALA A 141 32.09 10.23 -15.57
C ALA A 141 31.70 11.40 -14.67
N PRO A 142 30.45 11.86 -14.73
CA PRO A 142 29.97 12.99 -13.94
C PRO A 142 29.67 12.62 -12.47
N GLY A 143 29.77 11.34 -12.12
CA GLY A 143 29.35 10.82 -10.80
C GLY A 143 27.82 10.75 -10.62
N PRO A 144 27.33 10.41 -9.43
CA PRO A 144 25.89 10.20 -9.18
C PRO A 144 25.09 11.51 -9.09
N ILE A 145 25.70 12.66 -8.77
CA ILE A 145 24.98 13.91 -8.46
C ILE A 145 24.05 14.39 -9.58
N PRO A 146 24.47 14.46 -10.86
CA PRO A 146 23.57 14.88 -11.93
C PRO A 146 22.35 13.98 -12.10
N PHE A 147 22.50 12.68 -11.86
CA PHE A 147 21.39 11.72 -11.89
C PHE A 147 20.44 11.91 -10.70
N LEU A 148 20.96 12.20 -9.51
CA LEU A 148 20.15 12.50 -8.33
C LEU A 148 19.31 13.77 -8.54
N HIS A 149 19.80 14.79 -9.21
CA HIS A 149 18.98 15.95 -9.61
C HIS A 149 17.82 15.57 -10.52
N THR A 150 18.03 14.60 -11.41
CA THR A 150 16.94 14.07 -12.26
C THR A 150 15.91 13.31 -11.41
N VAL A 151 16.35 12.52 -10.45
CA VAL A 151 15.48 11.81 -9.52
C VAL A 151 14.63 12.78 -8.70
N ASP A 152 15.23 13.85 -8.20
CA ASP A 152 14.53 14.90 -7.44
C ASP A 152 13.43 15.56 -8.29
N ALA A 153 13.73 15.93 -9.52
CA ALA A 153 12.74 16.47 -10.45
C ALA A 153 11.61 15.49 -10.78
N LEU A 154 11.92 14.19 -10.90
CA LEU A 154 10.93 13.15 -11.19
C LEU A 154 10.05 12.82 -9.98
N SER A 155 10.55 12.99 -8.76
CA SER A 155 9.78 12.72 -7.55
C SER A 155 8.55 13.64 -7.37
N LEU A 156 8.51 14.75 -8.09
CA LEU A 156 7.40 15.71 -8.09
C LEU A 156 6.25 15.35 -9.04
N ILE A 157 6.39 14.32 -9.85
CA ILE A 157 5.40 14.00 -10.91
C ILE A 157 4.03 13.59 -10.34
N HIS A 158 4.00 13.02 -9.15
CA HIS A 158 2.75 12.54 -8.52
C HIS A 158 2.01 13.60 -7.71
N ILE A 159 2.54 14.78 -7.60
CA ILE A 159 1.90 15.92 -6.96
C ILE A 159 0.97 16.63 -7.94
#